data_d82ac5d2e3d14a1dab7897c9c07892cc
#
_entry.id   d82ac5d2e3d14a1dab7897c9c07892cc
#
_cell.length_a   1.000
_cell.length_b   1.000
_cell.length_c   1.000
_cell.angle_alpha   90.00
_cell.angle_beta   90.00
_cell.angle_gamma   90.00
#
_symmetry.space_group_name_H-M   'P 1'
#
loop_
_entity.id
_entity.type
_entity.pdbx_description
1 polymer ?
#
loop_
_entity_poly.entity_id
_entity_poly.type
_entity_poly.pdbx_seq_one_letter_code
_entity_poly.pdbx_strand_id
1 'polypeptide(L)'
;MTIKVNDFRVREGKKIKLKKWTTLVGPVYNSKKIYHKLLEQRVEELSGWQHLHYASNRYAVLLIFQAMDAAGKDGSIRHVMSGVNPQGCQVFSFKHPSVTKLDHNFLWCYFPVFAGTRPYRYF
;
A
#
# COMPACT_ATOMS: atom_id res chain seq x y z
N MET A 1 -15.40 -3.46 17.26
CA MET A 1 -15.90 -3.66 15.88
C MET A 1 -14.73 -4.10 15.02
N THR A 2 -14.78 -5.24 14.39
CA THR A 2 -13.61 -5.82 13.69
C THR A 2 -13.87 -5.76 12.20
N ILE A 3 -12.94 -5.13 11.46
CA ILE A 3 -12.96 -5.14 9.98
C ILE A 3 -12.64 -6.55 9.52
N LYS A 4 -13.55 -7.16 8.76
CA LYS A 4 -13.32 -8.49 8.19
C LYS A 4 -12.46 -8.35 6.93
N VAL A 5 -11.15 -8.54 7.09
CA VAL A 5 -10.17 -8.41 5.99
C VAL A 5 -10.55 -9.28 4.78
N ASN A 6 -11.18 -10.42 5.00
CA ASN A 6 -11.60 -11.32 3.92
C ASN A 6 -12.64 -10.72 2.97
N ASP A 7 -13.42 -9.72 3.41
CA ASP A 7 -14.42 -9.05 2.57
C ASP A 7 -13.76 -8.17 1.49
N PHE A 8 -12.51 -7.76 1.74
CA PHE A 8 -11.71 -6.90 0.85
C PHE A 8 -10.59 -7.66 0.12
N ARG A 9 -10.41 -8.94 0.45
CA ARG A 9 -9.30 -9.74 -0.04
C ARG A 9 -9.69 -10.54 -1.29
N VAL A 10 -8.94 -10.34 -2.35
CA VAL A 10 -8.96 -11.23 -3.51
C VAL A 10 -7.93 -12.33 -3.30
N ARG A 11 -8.39 -13.60 -3.32
CA ARG A 11 -7.48 -14.74 -3.23
C ARG A 11 -6.92 -15.09 -4.60
N GLU A 12 -5.67 -15.54 -4.62
CA GLU A 12 -5.01 -16.02 -5.82
C GLU A 12 -5.85 -17.10 -6.53
N GLY A 13 -5.87 -17.08 -7.86
CA GLY A 13 -6.64 -18.03 -8.69
C GLY A 13 -8.15 -17.80 -8.71
N LYS A 14 -8.72 -16.91 -7.89
CA LYS A 14 -10.16 -16.65 -7.87
C LYS A 14 -10.55 -15.74 -9.02
N LYS A 15 -11.38 -16.23 -9.95
CA LYS A 15 -12.01 -15.38 -10.99
C LYS A 15 -13.02 -14.43 -10.35
N ILE A 16 -12.80 -13.14 -10.52
CA ILE A 16 -13.69 -12.10 -10.01
C ILE A 16 -14.45 -11.48 -11.17
N LYS A 17 -15.74 -11.24 -10.95
CA LYS A 17 -16.56 -10.41 -11.84
C LYS A 17 -16.62 -9.00 -11.26
N LEU A 18 -15.79 -8.08 -11.77
CA LEU A 18 -15.70 -6.70 -11.25
C LEU A 18 -17.06 -6.01 -11.17
N LYS A 19 -17.95 -6.25 -12.14
CA LYS A 19 -19.33 -5.72 -12.13
C LYS A 19 -20.17 -6.15 -10.92
N LYS A 20 -19.81 -7.27 -10.28
CA LYS A 20 -20.50 -7.80 -9.08
C LYS A 20 -19.74 -7.47 -7.78
N TRP A 21 -18.58 -6.85 -7.87
CA TRP A 21 -17.81 -6.46 -6.71
C TRP A 21 -18.34 -5.16 -6.13
N THR A 22 -18.70 -5.18 -4.86
CA THR A 22 -19.22 -4.00 -4.18
C THR A 22 -18.09 -2.97 -4.03
N THR A 23 -18.24 -1.82 -4.64
CA THR A 23 -17.30 -0.70 -4.54
C THR A 23 -17.62 0.23 -3.37
N LEU A 24 -18.87 0.21 -2.90
CA LEU A 24 -19.33 0.98 -1.77
C LEU A 24 -19.59 0.03 -0.60
N VAL A 25 -18.75 0.13 0.42
CA VAL A 25 -18.91 -0.62 1.67
C VAL A 25 -19.57 0.30 2.69
N GLY A 26 -20.54 -0.20 3.42
CA GLY A 26 -21.17 0.55 4.51
C GLY A 26 -20.14 1.00 5.54
N PRO A 27 -20.37 2.10 6.27
CA PRO A 27 -19.43 2.60 7.24
C PRO A 27 -19.15 1.55 8.32
N VAL A 28 -17.88 1.25 8.54
CA VAL A 28 -17.42 0.29 9.57
C VAL A 28 -17.38 0.93 10.96
N TYR A 29 -17.71 2.20 11.05
CA TYR A 29 -17.70 3.00 12.29
C TYR A 29 -18.97 3.85 12.41
N ASN A 30 -19.42 4.03 13.65
CA ASN A 30 -20.67 4.74 13.93
C ASN A 30 -20.48 6.25 14.17
N SER A 31 -19.24 6.72 14.32
CA SER A 31 -18.94 8.13 14.49
C SER A 31 -17.52 8.47 14.03
N LYS A 32 -17.32 9.73 13.64
CA LYS A 32 -16.03 10.25 13.24
C LYS A 32 -14.96 10.13 14.34
N LYS A 33 -15.37 10.26 15.59
CA LYS A 33 -14.49 10.11 16.76
C LYS A 33 -13.96 8.67 16.89
N ILE A 34 -14.82 7.68 16.69
CA ILE A 34 -14.44 6.26 16.71
C ILE A 34 -13.50 5.96 15.54
N TYR A 35 -13.77 6.51 14.37
CA TYR A 35 -12.89 6.37 13.21
C TYR A 35 -11.48 6.87 13.51
N HIS A 36 -11.32 8.09 14.02
CA HIS A 36 -10.00 8.65 14.33
C HIS A 36 -9.23 7.78 15.34
N LYS A 37 -9.89 7.38 16.43
CA LYS A 37 -9.27 6.50 17.43
C LYS A 37 -8.83 5.17 16.84
N LEU A 38 -9.65 4.56 15.99
CA LEU A 38 -9.31 3.30 15.33
C LEU A 38 -8.13 3.48 14.36
N LEU A 39 -8.11 4.57 13.61
CA LEU A 39 -7.01 4.88 12.69
C LEU A 39 -5.69 5.07 13.45
N GLU A 40 -5.69 5.86 14.52
CA GLU A 40 -4.51 6.07 15.37
C GLU A 40 -3.96 4.74 15.89
N GLN A 41 -4.81 3.88 16.44
CA GLN A 41 -4.39 2.56 16.91
C GLN A 41 -3.76 1.72 15.80
N ARG A 42 -4.33 1.72 14.60
CA ARG A 42 -3.80 0.96 13.47
C ARG A 42 -2.48 1.52 12.93
N VAL A 43 -2.32 2.83 12.95
CA VAL A 43 -1.07 3.49 12.56
C VAL A 43 0.03 3.17 13.58
N GLU A 44 -0.29 3.17 14.87
CA GLU A 44 0.66 2.79 15.92
C GLU A 44 1.08 1.31 15.83
N GLU A 45 0.13 0.40 15.63
CA GLU A 45 0.42 -1.02 15.37
C GLU A 45 1.33 -1.19 14.15
N LEU A 46 1.03 -0.49 13.05
CA LEU A 46 1.82 -0.54 11.82
C LEU A 46 3.25 -0.04 12.05
N SER A 47 3.41 1.05 12.79
CA SER A 47 4.72 1.58 13.17
C SER A 47 5.53 0.56 13.97
N GLY A 48 4.90 -0.08 14.96
CA GLY A 48 5.55 -1.15 15.73
C GLY A 48 5.99 -2.34 14.86
N TRP A 49 5.14 -2.80 13.96
CA TRP A 49 5.48 -3.86 13.01
C TRP A 49 6.61 -3.45 12.06
N GLN A 50 6.61 -2.20 11.59
CA GLN A 50 7.68 -1.70 10.72
C GLN A 50 9.02 -1.67 11.45
N HIS A 51 9.07 -1.25 12.71
CA HIS A 51 10.30 -1.28 13.51
C HIS A 51 10.86 -2.70 13.64
N LEU A 52 10.02 -3.66 13.99
CA LEU A 52 10.43 -5.06 14.07
C LEU A 52 10.91 -5.62 12.72
N HIS A 53 10.20 -5.28 11.67
CA HIS A 53 10.55 -5.69 10.30
C HIS A 53 11.90 -5.12 9.88
N TYR A 54 12.11 -3.83 10.10
CA TYR A 54 13.36 -3.14 9.81
C TYR A 54 14.54 -3.75 10.60
N ALA A 55 14.35 -3.98 11.90
CA ALA A 55 15.37 -4.60 12.76
C ALA A 55 15.69 -6.04 12.34
N SER A 56 14.73 -6.80 11.82
CA SER A 56 14.93 -8.19 11.39
C SER A 56 15.84 -8.30 10.17
N ASN A 57 15.84 -7.30 9.30
CA ASN A 57 16.61 -7.21 8.04
C ASN A 57 16.57 -8.49 7.17
N ARG A 58 15.47 -9.26 7.23
CA ARG A 58 15.33 -10.55 6.52
C ARG A 58 14.54 -10.44 5.24
N TYR A 59 13.54 -9.57 5.21
CA TYR A 59 12.57 -9.47 4.13
C TYR A 59 12.34 -8.01 3.74
N ALA A 60 11.90 -7.79 2.53
CA ALA A 60 11.34 -6.52 2.09
C ALA A 60 9.85 -6.69 1.79
N VAL A 61 9.02 -5.73 2.17
CA VAL A 61 7.61 -5.69 1.84
C VAL A 61 7.39 -4.68 0.73
N LEU A 62 6.86 -5.14 -0.39
CA LEU A 62 6.46 -4.29 -1.50
C LEU A 62 4.96 -4.05 -1.46
N LEU A 63 4.56 -2.79 -1.30
CA LEU A 63 3.17 -2.35 -1.36
C LEU A 63 2.91 -1.65 -2.69
N ILE A 64 2.03 -2.21 -3.50
CA ILE A 64 1.64 -1.64 -4.80
C ILE A 64 0.24 -1.05 -4.66
N PHE A 65 0.14 0.28 -4.76
CA PHE A 65 -1.14 0.97 -4.77
C PHE A 65 -1.52 1.36 -6.19
N GLN A 66 -2.60 0.78 -6.66
CA GLN A 66 -3.16 1.09 -7.98
C GLN A 66 -4.59 1.57 -7.83
N ALA A 67 -4.91 2.68 -8.44
CA ALA A 67 -6.26 3.23 -8.48
C ALA A 67 -6.46 4.08 -9.72
N MET A 68 -7.72 4.25 -10.10
CA MET A 68 -8.09 5.24 -11.11
C MET A 68 -7.78 6.65 -10.62
N ASP A 69 -7.71 7.59 -11.55
CA ASP A 69 -7.52 9.00 -11.22
C ASP A 69 -8.64 9.50 -10.29
N ALA A 70 -8.29 10.40 -9.37
CA ALA A 70 -9.17 10.94 -8.35
C ALA A 70 -9.83 9.92 -7.39
N ALA A 71 -9.40 8.66 -7.36
CA ALA A 71 -9.96 7.63 -6.47
C ALA A 71 -9.51 7.73 -5.00
N GLY A 72 -8.82 8.81 -4.61
CA GLY A 72 -8.40 9.03 -3.23
C GLY A 72 -7.16 8.24 -2.78
N LYS A 73 -6.43 7.60 -3.69
CA LYS A 73 -5.23 6.80 -3.41
C LYS A 73 -4.20 7.55 -2.56
N ASP A 74 -3.87 8.76 -2.95
CA ASP A 74 -2.80 9.55 -2.29
C ASP A 74 -3.22 9.99 -0.88
N GLY A 75 -4.50 10.30 -0.67
CA GLY A 75 -5.06 10.56 0.65
C GLY A 75 -4.96 9.34 1.56
N SER A 76 -5.34 8.17 1.05
CA SER A 76 -5.27 6.90 1.79
C SER A 76 -3.83 6.55 2.17
N ILE A 77 -2.88 6.67 1.23
CA ILE A 77 -1.46 6.43 1.50
C ILE A 77 -0.95 7.38 2.58
N ARG A 78 -1.26 8.68 2.48
CA ARG A 78 -0.84 9.68 3.45
C ARG A 78 -1.36 9.35 4.86
N HIS A 79 -2.62 8.96 4.99
CA HIS A 79 -3.19 8.61 6.28
C HIS A 79 -2.58 7.36 6.89
N VAL A 80 -2.38 6.31 6.09
CA VAL A 80 -1.82 5.05 6.57
C VAL A 80 -0.34 5.19 6.92
N MET A 81 0.42 5.93 6.11
CA MET A 81 1.87 6.09 6.28
C MET A 81 2.27 7.20 7.24
N SER A 82 1.33 7.95 7.83
CA SER A 82 1.62 9.09 8.69
C SER A 82 2.43 8.77 9.94
N GLY A 83 2.33 7.53 10.46
CA GLY A 83 3.08 7.07 11.64
C GLY A 83 4.24 6.13 11.32
N VAL A 84 4.55 5.93 10.05
CA VAL A 84 5.61 5.02 9.61
C VAL A 84 6.93 5.76 9.49
N ASN A 85 8.03 5.18 9.99
CA ASN A 85 9.36 5.79 9.90
C ASN A 85 9.81 5.85 8.42
N PRO A 86 10.02 7.05 7.86
CA PRO A 86 10.39 7.21 6.46
C PRO A 86 11.76 6.61 6.11
N GLN A 87 12.67 6.48 7.06
CA GLN A 87 14.00 5.88 6.85
C GLN A 87 13.91 4.38 6.48
N GLY A 88 12.84 3.72 6.90
CA GLY A 88 12.58 2.32 6.56
C GLY A 88 11.73 2.12 5.31
N CYS A 89 11.42 3.19 4.57
CA CYS A 89 10.51 3.15 3.44
C CYS A 89 11.13 3.82 2.21
N GLN A 90 10.95 3.20 1.05
CA GLN A 90 11.22 3.85 -0.24
C GLN A 90 9.90 4.04 -0.97
N VAL A 91 9.64 5.24 -1.48
CA VAL A 91 8.39 5.56 -2.18
C VAL A 91 8.70 5.89 -3.63
N PHE A 92 8.05 5.16 -4.53
CA PHE A 92 8.15 5.36 -5.96
C PHE A 92 6.78 5.77 -6.52
N SER A 93 6.72 6.91 -7.17
CA SER A 93 5.50 7.39 -7.81
C SER A 93 5.62 7.28 -9.33
N PHE A 94 4.70 6.52 -9.92
CA PHE A 94 4.62 6.35 -11.36
C PHE A 94 3.51 7.26 -11.89
N LYS A 95 3.90 8.23 -12.71
CA LYS A 95 2.99 9.11 -13.44
C LYS A 95 2.59 8.47 -14.77
N HIS A 96 1.79 9.17 -15.55
CA HIS A 96 1.43 8.76 -16.89
C HIS A 96 2.68 8.34 -17.68
N PRO A 97 2.67 7.17 -18.35
CA PRO A 97 3.83 6.68 -19.07
C PRO A 97 4.20 7.64 -20.22
N SER A 98 5.49 7.89 -20.39
CA SER A 98 6.02 8.58 -21.55
C SER A 98 5.92 7.67 -22.79
N VAL A 99 6.08 8.25 -23.99
CA VAL A 99 6.09 7.48 -25.26
C VAL A 99 7.07 6.32 -25.16
N THR A 100 8.31 6.56 -24.70
CA THR A 100 9.32 5.52 -24.54
C THR A 100 8.89 4.40 -23.57
N LYS A 101 8.12 4.73 -22.54
CA LYS A 101 7.60 3.72 -21.60
C LYS A 101 6.48 2.87 -22.18
N LEU A 102 5.73 3.41 -23.15
CA LEU A 102 4.68 2.68 -23.85
C LEU A 102 5.23 1.65 -24.85
N ASP A 103 6.45 1.87 -25.33
CA ASP A 103 7.15 0.93 -26.23
C ASP A 103 7.69 -0.30 -25.51
N HIS A 104 7.66 -0.29 -24.17
CA HIS A 104 8.15 -1.39 -23.34
C HIS A 104 6.99 -2.08 -22.59
N ASN A 105 7.25 -3.29 -22.12
CA ASN A 105 6.27 -4.00 -21.30
C ASN A 105 6.08 -3.30 -19.93
N PHE A 106 4.98 -3.59 -19.29
CA PHE A 106 4.61 -3.00 -17.98
C PHE A 106 5.70 -3.13 -16.91
N LEU A 107 6.41 -4.25 -16.87
CA LEU A 107 7.46 -4.50 -15.87
C LEU A 107 8.72 -3.66 -16.09
N TRP A 108 8.97 -3.19 -17.30
CA TRP A 108 10.13 -2.37 -17.61
C TRP A 108 10.22 -1.10 -16.76
N CYS A 109 9.10 -0.50 -16.45
CA CYS A 109 9.04 0.69 -15.58
C CYS A 109 9.49 0.43 -14.14
N TYR A 110 9.42 -0.83 -13.69
CA TYR A 110 9.76 -1.22 -12.33
C TYR A 110 11.19 -1.73 -12.20
N PHE A 111 11.81 -2.20 -13.29
CA PHE A 111 13.17 -2.73 -13.27
C PHE A 111 14.21 -1.79 -12.63
N PRO A 112 14.27 -0.49 -12.96
CA PRO A 112 15.21 0.43 -12.34
C PRO A 112 15.01 0.56 -10.84
N VAL A 113 13.75 0.46 -10.39
CA VAL A 113 13.37 0.53 -8.98
C VAL A 113 13.89 -0.69 -8.22
N PHE A 114 13.69 -1.89 -8.78
CA PHE A 114 14.16 -3.13 -8.17
C PHE A 114 15.69 -3.31 -8.27
N ALA A 115 16.29 -2.88 -9.37
CA ALA A 115 17.73 -2.92 -9.54
C ALA A 115 18.47 -1.97 -8.58
N GLY A 116 17.86 -0.84 -8.22
CA GLY A 116 18.39 0.12 -7.25
C GLY A 116 18.23 -0.31 -5.79
N THR A 117 17.38 -1.29 -5.52
CA THR A 117 17.14 -1.82 -4.16
C THR A 117 18.11 -2.93 -3.76
N ARG A 118 19.32 -2.97 -4.28
CA ARG A 118 20.35 -3.77 -3.63
C ARG A 118 20.46 -3.27 -2.19
N PRO A 119 20.39 -4.15 -1.20
CA PRO A 119 20.70 -3.74 0.15
C PRO A 119 22.14 -3.24 0.14
N TYR A 120 22.31 -1.93 0.17
CA TYR A 120 23.61 -1.38 0.48
C TYR A 120 23.92 -1.87 1.90
N ARG A 121 24.72 -2.92 2.00
CA ARG A 121 25.44 -3.20 3.21
C ARG A 121 26.43 -2.04 3.37
N TYR A 122 26.03 -1.04 4.11
CA TYR A 122 27.03 -0.16 4.71
C TYR A 122 27.65 -0.94 5.85
N PHE A 123 28.90 -1.27 5.69
CA PHE A 123 29.78 -1.70 6.77
C PHE A 123 30.00 -0.54 7.73
#